data_563603c4c20f7ebf6bd3a1257af30683
#
_entry.id   563603c4c20f7ebf6bd3a1257af30683
#
_cell.length_a   1.000
_cell.length_b   1.000
_cell.length_c   1.000
_cell.angle_alpha   90.00
_cell.angle_beta   90.00
_cell.angle_gamma   90.00
#
_symmetry.space_group_name_H-M   'P 1'
#
loop_
_entity.id
_entity.type
_entity.pdbx_description
1 polymer ?
#
loop_
_entity_poly.entity_id
_entity_poly.type
_entity_poly.pdbx_seq_one_letter_code
_entity_poly.pdbx_strand_id
1 'polypeptide(L)'
;MSGIRSVCVVGAGAIGSLFAGHLASVVETKLLVRRKEHAEALNRQGLKVTGKSQLHSRVTAATDPAQLEPVDLIIVATKASAVAAAAKHLSGHFPGTTVMTVQNGLGCEDVIAQHGDWPVISSITFMSGIRHSDVEVEYELDTETWMGPWSKGSAAFAVTRAAAELIVSSGLRAKAFEDVRPAQWSKLIFNSVVNSIGAVTNLPHVRDFASTDRPADLGTLVRAMMNEGKAVAAAQGIKLYEDPWEMNVRAVSHGQTGLEDYAHVFSMLSDVRARQLTEID
;
A
#
# COMPACT_ATOMS: atom_id res chain seq x y z
N MET A 1 19.12 8.54 -14.01
CA MET A 1 19.30 8.07 -12.62
C MET A 1 18.36 8.88 -11.74
N SER A 2 17.55 8.25 -10.92
CA SER A 2 16.66 8.96 -9.98
C SER A 2 17.50 9.85 -9.07
N GLY A 3 17.10 11.10 -8.88
CA GLY A 3 17.79 11.99 -7.95
C GLY A 3 17.59 11.62 -6.47
N ILE A 4 16.80 10.56 -6.17
CA ILE A 4 16.48 10.08 -4.81
C ILE A 4 17.60 9.13 -4.35
N ARG A 5 18.29 9.49 -3.29
CA ARG A 5 19.43 8.76 -2.73
C ARG A 5 19.18 8.25 -1.32
N SER A 6 18.16 8.77 -0.66
CA SER A 6 17.78 8.40 0.70
C SER A 6 16.27 8.36 0.88
N VAL A 7 15.79 7.37 1.61
CA VAL A 7 14.35 7.15 1.86
C VAL A 7 14.12 6.93 3.34
N CYS A 8 13.01 7.48 3.87
CA CYS A 8 12.48 7.12 5.18
C CYS A 8 11.12 6.46 5.03
N VAL A 9 10.98 5.23 5.48
CA VAL A 9 9.69 4.54 5.54
C VAL A 9 9.08 4.71 6.93
N VAL A 10 7.89 5.30 6.99
CA VAL A 10 7.15 5.55 8.24
C VAL A 10 6.16 4.44 8.46
N GLY A 11 6.44 3.60 9.45
CA GLY A 11 5.67 2.40 9.75
C GLY A 11 6.27 1.13 9.14
N ALA A 12 6.71 0.21 10.00
CA ALA A 12 7.25 -1.10 9.63
C ALA A 12 6.19 -2.22 9.84
N GLY A 13 5.02 -2.02 9.24
CA GLY A 13 4.04 -3.09 8.99
C GLY A 13 4.48 -3.96 7.81
N ALA A 14 3.62 -4.87 7.33
CA ALA A 14 3.98 -5.72 6.20
C ALA A 14 4.43 -4.91 4.98
N ILE A 15 3.62 -3.97 4.51
CA ILE A 15 3.92 -3.15 3.33
C ILE A 15 5.14 -2.26 3.53
N GLY A 16 5.23 -1.56 4.68
CA GLY A 16 6.39 -0.71 4.96
C GLY A 16 7.70 -1.49 5.06
N SER A 17 7.66 -2.70 5.63
CA SER A 17 8.82 -3.59 5.68
C SER A 17 9.22 -4.09 4.29
N LEU A 18 8.27 -4.40 3.40
CA LEU A 18 8.57 -4.75 2.01
C LEU A 18 9.27 -3.61 1.27
N PHE A 19 8.72 -2.38 1.34
CA PHE A 19 9.40 -1.22 0.77
C PHE A 19 10.78 -1.01 1.35
N ALA A 20 10.91 -1.01 2.68
CA ALA A 20 12.19 -0.75 3.34
C ALA A 20 13.24 -1.82 3.00
N GLY A 21 12.88 -3.11 3.04
CA GLY A 21 13.79 -4.20 2.75
C GLY A 21 14.32 -4.19 1.31
N HIS A 22 13.45 -3.89 0.36
CA HIS A 22 13.82 -3.77 -1.05
C HIS A 22 14.64 -2.50 -1.34
N LEU A 23 14.16 -1.34 -0.89
CA LEU A 23 14.83 -0.06 -1.12
C LEU A 23 16.23 0.00 -0.50
N ALA A 24 16.44 -0.63 0.64
CA ALA A 24 17.73 -0.68 1.30
C ALA A 24 18.81 -1.44 0.50
N SER A 25 18.45 -2.15 -0.57
CA SER A 25 19.40 -2.77 -1.50
C SER A 25 19.97 -1.77 -2.52
N VAL A 26 19.36 -0.60 -2.69
CA VAL A 26 19.71 0.36 -3.75
C VAL A 26 19.96 1.79 -3.26
N VAL A 27 19.38 2.17 -2.12
CA VAL A 27 19.57 3.51 -1.51
C VAL A 27 19.65 3.43 0.01
N GLU A 28 20.16 4.49 0.64
CA GLU A 28 20.09 4.63 2.09
C GLU A 28 18.64 4.61 2.56
N THR A 29 18.29 3.65 3.43
CA THR A 29 16.90 3.46 3.88
C THR A 29 16.82 3.53 5.39
N LYS A 30 15.95 4.43 5.84
CA LYS A 30 15.62 4.68 7.24
C LYS A 30 14.20 4.20 7.53
N LEU A 31 13.93 3.83 8.78
CA LEU A 31 12.62 3.43 9.26
C LEU A 31 12.23 4.27 10.48
N LEU A 32 11.07 4.88 10.44
CA LEU A 32 10.46 5.53 11.59
C LEU A 32 9.38 4.60 12.16
N VAL A 33 9.60 4.09 13.37
CA VAL A 33 8.72 3.11 14.03
C VAL A 33 8.27 3.62 15.40
N ARG A 34 7.16 3.10 15.92
CA ARG A 34 6.59 3.59 17.18
C ARG A 34 7.27 3.05 18.44
N ARG A 35 7.78 1.80 18.39
CA ARG A 35 8.32 1.10 19.57
C ARG A 35 9.85 1.10 19.53
N LYS A 36 10.44 1.43 20.67
CA LYS A 36 11.90 1.47 20.84
C LYS A 36 12.52 0.10 20.62
N GLU A 37 11.93 -0.95 21.16
CA GLU A 37 12.40 -2.33 21.00
C GLU A 37 12.41 -2.76 19.53
N HIS A 38 11.43 -2.30 18.74
CA HIS A 38 11.37 -2.55 17.31
C HIS A 38 12.52 -1.83 16.57
N ALA A 39 12.76 -0.56 16.90
CA ALA A 39 13.89 0.17 16.31
C ALA A 39 15.23 -0.49 16.67
N GLU A 40 15.45 -0.87 17.92
CA GLU A 40 16.64 -1.56 18.37
C GLU A 40 16.83 -2.92 17.69
N ALA A 41 15.77 -3.69 17.50
CA ALA A 41 15.81 -4.97 16.81
C ALA A 41 16.23 -4.80 15.35
N LEU A 42 15.62 -3.83 14.61
CA LEU A 42 15.97 -3.50 13.23
C LEU A 42 17.42 -3.04 13.10
N ASN A 43 17.89 -2.15 13.97
CA ASN A 43 19.27 -1.67 13.96
C ASN A 43 20.29 -2.79 14.23
N ARG A 44 19.97 -3.73 15.08
CA ARG A 44 20.87 -4.83 15.46
C ARG A 44 20.87 -5.96 14.44
N GLN A 45 19.72 -6.33 13.90
CA GLN A 45 19.53 -7.53 13.09
C GLN A 45 19.34 -7.23 11.60
N GLY A 46 19.01 -5.99 11.24
CA GLY A 46 18.54 -5.65 9.89
C GLY A 46 17.10 -6.10 9.67
N LEU A 47 16.67 -6.05 8.42
CA LEU A 47 15.32 -6.45 7.98
C LEU A 47 15.43 -7.58 6.97
N LYS A 48 14.78 -8.70 7.28
CA LYS A 48 14.73 -9.89 6.44
C LYS A 48 13.42 -9.91 5.65
N VAL A 49 13.53 -10.12 4.34
CA VAL A 49 12.40 -10.37 3.44
C VAL A 49 12.50 -11.80 2.92
N THR A 50 11.42 -12.56 3.01
CA THR A 50 11.30 -13.95 2.51
C THR A 50 10.15 -14.06 1.50
N GLY A 51 9.83 -15.23 1.01
CA GLY A 51 8.77 -15.48 0.04
C GLY A 51 9.20 -15.16 -1.38
N LYS A 52 8.52 -14.27 -2.07
CA LYS A 52 8.82 -13.89 -3.47
C LYS A 52 10.19 -13.23 -3.66
N SER A 53 10.78 -12.70 -2.60
CA SER A 53 12.15 -12.19 -2.57
C SER A 53 12.91 -12.81 -1.39
N GLN A 54 14.24 -12.85 -1.49
CA GLN A 54 15.11 -13.31 -0.42
C GLN A 54 16.15 -12.20 -0.19
N LEU A 55 15.89 -11.34 0.81
CA LEU A 55 16.75 -10.21 1.13
C LEU A 55 17.05 -10.17 2.62
N HIS A 56 18.24 -9.68 2.95
CA HIS A 56 18.59 -9.32 4.32
C HIS A 56 19.30 -7.96 4.28
N SER A 57 18.56 -6.93 4.58
CA SER A 57 18.94 -5.55 4.34
C SER A 57 19.30 -4.85 5.65
N ARG A 58 20.38 -4.07 5.64
CA ARG A 58 20.66 -3.15 6.75
C ARG A 58 19.80 -1.92 6.61
N VAL A 59 19.20 -1.50 7.71
CA VAL A 59 18.37 -0.30 7.80
C VAL A 59 18.75 0.47 9.05
N THR A 60 18.49 1.78 9.07
CA THR A 60 18.60 2.62 10.26
C THR A 60 17.18 2.90 10.76
N ALA A 61 16.88 2.53 12.00
CA ALA A 61 15.55 2.71 12.57
C ALA A 61 15.58 3.63 13.80
N ALA A 62 14.60 4.52 13.90
CA ALA A 62 14.41 5.43 15.02
C ALA A 62 12.93 5.50 15.41
N THR A 63 12.67 6.06 16.60
CA THR A 63 11.31 6.35 17.08
C THR A 63 10.98 7.84 17.05
N ASP A 64 11.98 8.67 16.84
CA ASP A 64 11.87 10.12 16.77
C ASP A 64 12.47 10.61 15.45
N PRO A 65 11.72 11.36 14.62
CA PRO A 65 12.22 11.90 13.37
C PRO A 65 13.44 12.82 13.55
N ALA A 66 13.58 13.47 14.71
CA ALA A 66 14.75 14.29 15.03
C ALA A 66 16.07 13.50 15.13
N GLN A 67 16.00 12.19 15.25
CA GLN A 67 17.18 11.28 15.26
C GLN A 67 17.63 10.86 13.86
N LEU A 68 16.86 11.24 12.83
CA LEU A 68 17.13 10.86 11.45
C LEU A 68 17.65 12.05 10.65
N GLU A 69 18.72 11.84 9.89
CA GLU A 69 19.17 12.82 8.91
C GLU A 69 18.10 13.04 7.82
N PRO A 70 18.07 14.22 7.18
CA PRO A 70 17.16 14.51 6.07
C PRO A 70 17.18 13.43 4.99
N VAL A 71 16.04 13.21 4.34
CA VAL A 71 15.88 12.24 3.26
C VAL A 71 15.22 12.89 2.04
N ASP A 72 15.41 12.28 0.87
CA ASP A 72 14.83 12.78 -0.38
C ASP A 72 13.37 12.36 -0.55
N LEU A 73 12.98 11.21 0.02
CA LEU A 73 11.62 10.67 -0.06
C LEU A 73 11.19 10.06 1.27
N ILE A 74 9.97 10.37 1.70
CA ILE A 74 9.30 9.70 2.82
C ILE A 74 8.18 8.83 2.24
N ILE A 75 8.10 7.56 2.66
CA ILE A 75 6.99 6.66 2.34
C ILE A 75 6.18 6.40 3.61
N VAL A 76 4.96 6.93 3.67
CA VAL A 76 4.04 6.69 4.79
C VAL A 76 3.30 5.38 4.53
N ALA A 77 3.66 4.34 5.28
CA ALA A 77 3.12 2.97 5.17
C ALA A 77 2.44 2.50 6.47
N THR A 78 1.88 3.43 7.22
CA THR A 78 1.00 3.13 8.37
C THR A 78 -0.39 2.74 7.89
N LYS A 79 -1.22 2.16 8.77
CA LYS A 79 -2.67 2.05 8.50
C LYS A 79 -3.29 3.44 8.37
N ALA A 80 -4.39 3.57 7.60
CA ALA A 80 -5.10 4.84 7.37
C ALA A 80 -5.44 5.54 8.69
N SER A 81 -5.95 4.82 9.68
CA SER A 81 -6.27 5.33 11.02
C SER A 81 -5.08 5.92 11.79
N ALA A 82 -3.85 5.64 11.39
CA ALA A 82 -2.63 6.13 12.03
C ALA A 82 -1.93 7.25 11.22
N VAL A 83 -2.43 7.61 10.04
CA VAL A 83 -1.80 8.61 9.17
C VAL A 83 -1.73 9.98 9.82
N ALA A 84 -2.81 10.44 10.47
CA ALA A 84 -2.82 11.72 11.17
C ALA A 84 -1.76 11.81 12.28
N ALA A 85 -1.62 10.75 13.06
CA ALA A 85 -0.59 10.70 14.11
C ALA A 85 0.83 10.66 13.52
N ALA A 86 1.03 9.92 12.42
CA ALA A 86 2.30 9.87 11.71
C ALA A 86 2.67 11.23 11.11
N ALA A 87 1.73 11.89 10.42
CA ALA A 87 1.94 13.20 9.83
C ALA A 87 2.24 14.26 10.89
N LYS A 88 1.51 14.25 12.01
CA LYS A 88 1.79 15.12 13.14
C LYS A 88 3.18 14.87 13.73
N HIS A 89 3.62 13.62 13.80
CA HIS A 89 4.95 13.28 14.31
C HIS A 89 6.07 13.73 13.37
N LEU A 90 5.82 13.78 12.06
CA LEU A 90 6.75 14.30 11.05
C LEU A 90 6.75 15.85 10.98
N SER A 91 5.74 16.52 11.55
CA SER A 91 5.57 17.97 11.44
C SER A 91 6.79 18.72 12.00
N GLY A 92 7.27 19.70 11.23
CA GLY A 92 8.47 20.44 11.58
C GLY A 92 9.80 19.73 11.24
N HIS A 93 9.72 18.47 10.78
CA HIS A 93 10.86 17.70 10.30
C HIS A 93 10.82 17.55 8.76
N PHE A 94 11.96 17.29 8.15
CA PHE A 94 12.10 17.01 6.72
C PHE A 94 11.46 18.09 5.81
N PRO A 95 11.80 19.36 5.94
CA PRO A 95 11.23 20.44 5.14
C PRO A 95 11.52 20.22 3.64
N GLY A 96 10.49 20.36 2.80
CA GLY A 96 10.61 20.22 1.34
C GLY A 96 10.80 18.79 0.83
N THR A 97 10.85 17.79 1.71
CA THR A 97 10.94 16.38 1.31
C THR A 97 9.63 15.92 0.69
N THR A 98 9.69 15.15 -0.40
CA THR A 98 8.51 14.55 -0.99
C THR A 98 7.96 13.43 -0.10
N VAL A 99 6.64 13.45 0.15
CA VAL A 99 5.94 12.41 0.92
C VAL A 99 5.07 11.58 -0.02
N MET A 100 5.24 10.27 0.01
CA MET A 100 4.46 9.30 -0.73
C MET A 100 3.54 8.54 0.23
N THR A 101 2.25 8.48 -0.09
CA THR A 101 1.26 7.66 0.62
C THR A 101 1.14 6.29 -0.03
N VAL A 102 0.81 5.24 0.73
CA VAL A 102 0.54 3.89 0.19
C VAL A 102 -0.70 3.25 0.82
N GLN A 103 -1.55 4.04 1.45
CA GLN A 103 -2.75 3.55 2.11
C GLN A 103 -3.82 3.09 1.11
N ASN A 104 -4.69 2.20 1.56
CA ASN A 104 -5.95 1.93 0.88
C ASN A 104 -6.92 3.10 1.10
N GLY A 105 -7.88 3.26 0.19
CA GLY A 105 -8.88 4.32 0.28
C GLY A 105 -8.42 5.64 -0.33
N LEU A 106 -9.08 6.71 0.06
CA LEU A 106 -8.83 8.09 -0.39
C LEU A 106 -8.71 8.99 0.84
N GLY A 107 -8.05 10.16 0.69
CA GLY A 107 -8.04 11.22 1.70
C GLY A 107 -6.84 11.21 2.64
N CYS A 108 -5.99 10.19 2.64
CA CYS A 108 -4.77 10.19 3.45
C CYS A 108 -3.82 11.32 3.07
N GLU A 109 -3.81 11.70 1.80
CA GLU A 109 -3.05 12.83 1.26
C GLU A 109 -3.51 14.17 1.85
N ASP A 110 -4.83 14.37 1.98
CA ASP A 110 -5.41 15.56 2.62
C ASP A 110 -5.00 15.66 4.08
N VAL A 111 -4.98 14.52 4.77
CA VAL A 111 -4.54 14.45 6.18
C VAL A 111 -3.06 14.83 6.30
N ILE A 112 -2.20 14.32 5.43
CA ILE A 112 -0.77 14.65 5.42
C ILE A 112 -0.56 16.14 5.17
N ALA A 113 -1.26 16.71 4.18
CA ALA A 113 -1.15 18.11 3.82
C ALA A 113 -1.60 19.10 4.92
N GLN A 114 -2.37 18.66 5.92
CA GLN A 114 -2.75 19.45 7.10
C GLN A 114 -1.60 19.62 8.11
N HIS A 115 -0.57 18.78 8.03
CA HIS A 115 0.50 18.73 9.04
C HIS A 115 1.86 19.22 8.56
N GLY A 116 2.02 19.43 7.24
CA GLY A 116 3.27 19.93 6.68
C GLY A 116 3.13 20.34 5.21
N ASP A 117 4.01 21.23 4.78
CA ASP A 117 4.06 21.73 3.40
C ASP A 117 4.98 20.83 2.56
N TRP A 118 4.59 19.57 2.44
CA TRP A 118 5.31 18.57 1.67
C TRP A 118 4.70 18.37 0.28
N PRO A 119 5.52 18.27 -0.77
CA PRO A 119 5.04 17.72 -2.04
C PRO A 119 4.54 16.29 -1.84
N VAL A 120 3.32 15.97 -2.29
CA VAL A 120 2.70 14.66 -2.04
C VAL A 120 2.57 13.84 -3.32
N ILE A 121 3.00 12.59 -3.26
CA ILE A 121 2.72 11.53 -4.22
C ILE A 121 1.64 10.64 -3.60
N SER A 122 0.52 10.50 -4.30
CA SER A 122 -0.49 9.51 -3.94
C SER A 122 -0.15 8.18 -4.59
N SER A 123 -0.18 7.10 -3.83
CA SER A 123 0.02 5.78 -4.40
C SER A 123 -0.85 4.70 -3.76
N ILE A 124 -1.04 3.64 -4.51
CA ILE A 124 -1.78 2.45 -4.10
C ILE A 124 -0.99 1.22 -4.52
N THR A 125 -0.98 0.19 -3.67
CA THR A 125 -0.32 -1.07 -3.97
C THR A 125 -1.23 -2.26 -3.72
N PHE A 126 -1.14 -3.28 -4.56
CA PHE A 126 -1.77 -4.58 -4.33
C PHE A 126 -0.79 -5.61 -3.76
N MET A 127 0.45 -5.18 -3.46
CA MET A 127 1.39 -6.05 -2.76
C MET A 127 0.76 -6.56 -1.46
N SER A 128 1.01 -7.81 -1.15
CA SER A 128 0.71 -8.38 0.16
C SER A 128 1.93 -9.02 0.79
N GLY A 129 1.91 -9.10 2.11
CA GLY A 129 2.93 -9.77 2.87
C GLY A 129 2.48 -10.04 4.29
N ILE A 130 3.13 -11.00 4.91
CA ILE A 130 2.90 -11.39 6.30
C ILE A 130 4.10 -10.98 7.13
N ARG A 131 3.85 -10.20 8.17
CA ARG A 131 4.88 -9.86 9.13
C ARG A 131 5.01 -10.95 10.19
N HIS A 132 6.10 -11.71 10.16
CA HIS A 132 6.37 -12.78 11.11
C HIS A 132 6.96 -12.27 12.44
N SER A 133 7.75 -11.18 12.37
CA SER A 133 8.36 -10.56 13.55
C SER A 133 8.62 -9.08 13.32
N ASP A 134 9.30 -8.43 14.24
CA ASP A 134 9.74 -7.05 14.11
C ASP A 134 10.83 -6.86 13.02
N VAL A 135 11.49 -7.94 12.61
CA VAL A 135 12.62 -7.93 11.66
C VAL A 135 12.44 -8.88 10.48
N GLU A 136 11.27 -9.50 10.34
CA GLU A 136 11.02 -10.44 9.26
C GLU A 136 9.63 -10.26 8.66
N VAL A 137 9.58 -10.14 7.34
CA VAL A 137 8.36 -10.06 6.53
C VAL A 137 8.45 -11.05 5.37
N GLU A 138 7.37 -11.75 5.11
CA GLU A 138 7.22 -12.59 3.93
C GLU A 138 6.50 -11.81 2.83
N TYR A 139 7.06 -11.81 1.63
CA TYR A 139 6.47 -11.22 0.43
C TYR A 139 5.61 -12.26 -0.28
N GLU A 140 4.29 -12.14 -0.18
CA GLU A 140 3.34 -13.12 -0.72
C GLU A 140 2.94 -12.82 -2.16
N LEU A 141 2.56 -11.57 -2.44
CA LEU A 141 1.99 -11.19 -3.73
C LEU A 141 2.78 -10.05 -4.36
N ASP A 142 3.50 -10.37 -5.45
CA ASP A 142 4.24 -9.41 -6.27
C ASP A 142 3.33 -8.75 -7.27
N THR A 143 2.93 -7.53 -6.96
CA THR A 143 2.07 -6.71 -7.80
C THR A 143 2.58 -5.28 -7.90
N GLU A 144 2.08 -4.56 -8.91
CA GLU A 144 2.50 -3.21 -9.21
C GLU A 144 1.96 -2.18 -8.21
N THR A 145 2.80 -1.23 -7.80
CA THR A 145 2.39 -0.03 -7.08
C THR A 145 2.13 1.08 -8.10
N TRP A 146 0.92 1.63 -8.09
CA TRP A 146 0.52 2.74 -8.95
C TRP A 146 0.66 4.05 -8.20
N MET A 147 1.22 5.08 -8.82
CA MET A 147 1.46 6.35 -8.16
C MET A 147 1.32 7.54 -9.10
N GLY A 148 0.96 8.69 -8.54
CA GLY A 148 0.83 9.93 -9.28
C GLY A 148 0.91 11.15 -8.36
N PRO A 149 1.11 12.35 -8.92
CA PRO A 149 1.00 13.58 -8.16
C PRO A 149 -0.39 13.72 -7.55
N TRP A 150 -0.45 14.14 -6.29
CA TRP A 150 -1.72 14.48 -5.67
C TRP A 150 -2.11 15.95 -6.00
N SER A 151 -3.40 16.26 -6.16
CA SER A 151 -3.90 17.46 -6.84
C SER A 151 -3.68 18.81 -6.14
N LYS A 152 -3.28 18.84 -4.86
CA LYS A 152 -3.02 20.07 -4.11
C LYS A 152 -1.61 20.04 -3.53
N GLY A 153 -0.74 20.97 -3.98
CA GLY A 153 0.65 21.00 -3.52
C GLY A 153 1.44 19.75 -3.88
N SER A 154 1.05 19.08 -4.97
CA SER A 154 1.59 17.77 -5.36
C SER A 154 3.01 17.88 -5.87
N ALA A 155 3.77 16.79 -5.70
CA ALA A 155 5.05 16.61 -6.34
C ALA A 155 4.92 16.74 -7.86
N ALA A 156 5.90 17.32 -8.52
CA ALA A 156 5.94 17.31 -9.98
C ALA A 156 5.95 15.87 -10.52
N PHE A 157 5.35 15.62 -11.67
CA PHE A 157 5.31 14.27 -12.26
C PHE A 157 6.73 13.69 -12.46
N ALA A 158 7.73 14.53 -12.72
CA ALA A 158 9.13 14.09 -12.81
C ALA A 158 9.64 13.44 -11.50
N VAL A 159 9.24 13.95 -10.33
CA VAL A 159 9.59 13.36 -9.02
C VAL A 159 8.83 12.05 -8.81
N THR A 160 7.56 12.00 -9.17
CA THR A 160 6.77 10.76 -9.13
C THR A 160 7.39 9.66 -9.98
N ARG A 161 7.81 10.00 -11.20
CA ARG A 161 8.49 9.06 -12.10
C ARG A 161 9.83 8.59 -11.51
N ALA A 162 10.62 9.50 -10.92
CA ALA A 162 11.87 9.13 -10.25
C ALA A 162 11.64 8.18 -9.06
N ALA A 163 10.56 8.38 -8.29
CA ALA A 163 10.17 7.47 -7.21
C ALA A 163 9.76 6.09 -7.74
N ALA A 164 9.00 6.04 -8.85
CA ALA A 164 8.65 4.77 -9.49
C ALA A 164 9.88 4.03 -10.03
N GLU A 165 10.80 4.73 -10.70
CA GLU A 165 12.07 4.18 -11.19
C GLU A 165 12.93 3.63 -10.05
N LEU A 166 13.00 4.33 -8.92
CA LEU A 166 13.69 3.86 -7.72
C LEU A 166 13.07 2.55 -7.19
N ILE A 167 11.74 2.50 -7.05
CA ILE A 167 11.04 1.30 -6.58
C ILE A 167 11.29 0.13 -7.55
N VAL A 168 11.24 0.35 -8.86
CA VAL A 168 11.56 -0.69 -9.86
C VAL A 168 13.01 -1.15 -9.74
N SER A 169 13.96 -0.25 -9.55
CA SER A 169 15.37 -0.61 -9.38
C SER A 169 15.64 -1.46 -8.13
N SER A 170 14.76 -1.38 -7.13
CA SER A 170 14.84 -2.19 -5.90
C SER A 170 14.26 -3.60 -6.05
N GLY A 171 13.76 -3.95 -7.24
CA GLY A 171 13.14 -5.25 -7.53
C GLY A 171 11.64 -5.33 -7.24
N LEU A 172 11.00 -4.23 -6.84
CA LEU A 172 9.55 -4.13 -6.77
C LEU A 172 8.98 -3.62 -8.10
N ARG A 173 7.66 -3.69 -8.24
CA ARG A 173 6.97 -3.20 -9.44
C ARG A 173 6.27 -1.88 -9.15
N ALA A 174 6.45 -0.89 -10.02
CA ALA A 174 5.80 0.41 -9.89
C ALA A 174 5.50 1.03 -11.25
N LYS A 175 4.44 1.86 -11.30
CA LYS A 175 4.04 2.63 -12.47
C LYS A 175 3.61 4.04 -12.06
N ALA A 176 4.20 5.05 -12.72
CA ALA A 176 3.82 6.44 -12.55
C ALA A 176 2.74 6.85 -13.54
N PHE A 177 1.78 7.63 -13.08
CA PHE A 177 0.68 8.24 -13.84
C PHE A 177 0.74 9.76 -13.68
N GLU A 178 0.38 10.52 -14.70
CA GLU A 178 0.16 11.96 -14.56
C GLU A 178 -1.08 12.25 -13.69
N ASP A 179 -2.08 11.38 -13.76
CA ASP A 179 -3.26 11.37 -12.90
C ASP A 179 -3.51 9.93 -12.41
N VAL A 180 -3.32 9.70 -11.12
CA VAL A 180 -3.50 8.37 -10.51
C VAL A 180 -4.95 8.10 -10.07
N ARG A 181 -5.82 9.12 -10.05
CA ARG A 181 -7.22 8.98 -9.59
C ARG A 181 -7.99 7.87 -10.31
N PRO A 182 -7.90 7.70 -11.65
CA PRO A 182 -8.52 6.57 -12.34
C PRO A 182 -8.13 5.21 -11.75
N ALA A 183 -6.86 5.03 -11.42
CA ALA A 183 -6.33 3.79 -10.85
C ALA A 183 -6.74 3.62 -9.37
N GLN A 184 -6.71 4.71 -8.59
CA GLN A 184 -7.18 4.72 -7.20
C GLN A 184 -8.66 4.31 -7.11
N TRP A 185 -9.52 4.89 -7.95
CA TRP A 185 -10.94 4.56 -7.98
C TRP A 185 -11.21 3.12 -8.41
N SER A 186 -10.46 2.59 -9.37
CA SER A 186 -10.54 1.17 -9.75
C SER A 186 -10.31 0.27 -8.54
N LYS A 187 -9.22 0.52 -7.80
CA LYS A 187 -8.89 -0.24 -6.60
C LYS A 187 -9.86 0.02 -5.44
N LEU A 188 -10.27 1.27 -5.24
CA LEU A 188 -11.23 1.63 -4.19
C LEU A 188 -12.52 0.82 -4.34
N ILE A 189 -13.12 0.81 -5.53
CA ILE A 189 -14.35 0.05 -5.81
C ILE A 189 -14.11 -1.45 -5.59
N PHE A 190 -13.04 -2.00 -6.13
CA PHE A 190 -12.67 -3.40 -5.91
C PHE A 190 -12.59 -3.72 -4.42
N ASN A 191 -11.79 -2.97 -3.66
CA ASN A 191 -11.56 -3.23 -2.23
C ASN A 191 -12.82 -3.01 -1.39
N SER A 192 -13.60 -1.96 -1.63
CA SER A 192 -14.80 -1.66 -0.86
C SER A 192 -15.84 -2.78 -0.95
N VAL A 193 -15.88 -3.48 -2.08
CA VAL A 193 -16.81 -4.60 -2.28
C VAL A 193 -16.24 -5.90 -1.71
N VAL A 194 -15.08 -6.33 -2.20
CA VAL A 194 -14.57 -7.67 -1.86
C VAL A 194 -14.14 -7.77 -0.39
N ASN A 195 -13.51 -6.72 0.15
CA ASN A 195 -13.08 -6.71 1.55
C ASN A 195 -14.27 -6.68 2.51
N SER A 196 -15.29 -5.88 2.22
CA SER A 196 -16.49 -5.77 3.06
C SER A 196 -17.27 -7.08 3.09
N ILE A 197 -17.51 -7.68 1.94
CA ILE A 197 -18.20 -8.97 1.85
C ILE A 197 -17.38 -10.05 2.56
N GLY A 198 -16.07 -10.12 2.33
CA GLY A 198 -15.20 -11.08 3.00
C GLY A 198 -15.22 -10.91 4.53
N ALA A 199 -15.18 -9.67 5.03
CA ALA A 199 -15.23 -9.39 6.46
C ALA A 199 -16.57 -9.80 7.10
N VAL A 200 -17.72 -9.47 6.46
CA VAL A 200 -19.06 -9.76 6.98
C VAL A 200 -19.37 -11.26 6.91
N THR A 201 -18.97 -11.93 5.85
CA THR A 201 -19.28 -13.37 5.64
C THR A 201 -18.22 -14.29 6.26
N ASN A 202 -17.09 -13.75 6.71
CA ASN A 202 -15.89 -14.50 7.12
C ASN A 202 -15.34 -15.42 6.01
N LEU A 203 -15.64 -15.13 4.75
CA LEU A 203 -15.14 -15.88 3.58
C LEU A 203 -13.86 -15.26 3.03
N PRO A 204 -12.84 -16.06 2.73
CA PRO A 204 -11.70 -15.58 1.94
C PRO A 204 -12.12 -15.28 0.49
N HIS A 205 -11.26 -14.64 -0.27
CA HIS A 205 -11.47 -14.39 -1.69
C HIS A 205 -11.35 -15.70 -2.47
N VAL A 206 -12.48 -16.25 -2.85
CA VAL A 206 -12.61 -17.50 -3.58
C VAL A 206 -13.33 -17.27 -4.91
N ARG A 207 -13.35 -18.29 -5.76
CA ARG A 207 -13.99 -18.23 -7.10
C ARG A 207 -15.43 -17.76 -7.07
N ASP A 208 -16.17 -18.04 -6.01
CA ASP A 208 -17.58 -17.67 -5.89
C ASP A 208 -17.80 -16.16 -5.92
N PHE A 209 -16.78 -15.35 -5.56
CA PHE A 209 -16.82 -13.90 -5.70
C PHE A 209 -16.89 -13.42 -7.15
N ALA A 210 -16.51 -14.23 -8.12
CA ALA A 210 -16.54 -13.92 -9.55
C ALA A 210 -17.45 -14.84 -10.37
N SER A 211 -18.13 -15.80 -9.74
CA SER A 211 -19.06 -16.70 -10.42
C SER A 211 -20.43 -16.02 -10.58
N THR A 212 -20.95 -16.03 -11.80
CA THR A 212 -22.34 -15.63 -12.11
C THR A 212 -23.20 -16.78 -12.57
N ASP A 213 -22.66 -18.01 -12.58
CA ASP A 213 -23.37 -19.25 -12.87
C ASP A 213 -24.03 -19.78 -11.60
N ARG A 214 -25.10 -20.51 -11.70
CA ARG A 214 -25.92 -20.93 -10.56
C ARG A 214 -25.24 -22.00 -9.69
N PRO A 215 -25.31 -21.88 -8.36
CA PRO A 215 -25.91 -20.83 -7.53
C PRO A 215 -24.95 -19.64 -7.38
N ALA A 216 -25.34 -18.49 -7.92
CA ALA A 216 -24.46 -17.34 -8.18
C ALA A 216 -24.75 -16.10 -7.30
N ASP A 217 -25.40 -16.28 -6.15
CA ASP A 217 -25.83 -15.15 -5.33
C ASP A 217 -24.69 -14.25 -4.89
N LEU A 218 -23.55 -14.82 -4.50
CA LEU A 218 -22.37 -14.06 -4.06
C LEU A 218 -21.75 -13.24 -5.22
N GLY A 219 -21.44 -13.88 -6.33
CA GLY A 219 -20.84 -13.20 -7.49
C GLY A 219 -21.80 -12.18 -8.11
N THR A 220 -23.10 -12.44 -8.11
CA THR A 220 -24.13 -11.49 -8.55
C THR A 220 -24.15 -10.26 -7.65
N LEU A 221 -24.11 -10.44 -6.33
CA LEU A 221 -24.03 -9.34 -5.36
C LEU A 221 -22.76 -8.52 -5.55
N VAL A 222 -21.60 -9.18 -5.61
CA VAL A 222 -20.30 -8.54 -5.85
C VAL A 222 -20.34 -7.66 -7.10
N ARG A 223 -20.85 -8.20 -8.21
CA ARG A 223 -20.96 -7.48 -9.49
C ARG A 223 -21.91 -6.29 -9.40
N ALA A 224 -23.05 -6.44 -8.74
CA ALA A 224 -24.02 -5.36 -8.54
C ALA A 224 -23.39 -4.20 -7.73
N MET A 225 -22.74 -4.48 -6.61
CA MET A 225 -22.07 -3.48 -5.78
C MET A 225 -20.92 -2.78 -6.54
N MET A 226 -20.14 -3.52 -7.34
CA MET A 226 -19.11 -2.91 -8.18
C MET A 226 -19.72 -1.98 -9.25
N ASN A 227 -20.87 -2.32 -9.81
CA ASN A 227 -21.57 -1.46 -10.76
C ASN A 227 -22.08 -0.16 -10.09
N GLU A 228 -22.55 -0.22 -8.85
CA GLU A 228 -22.88 0.99 -8.09
C GLU A 228 -21.65 1.87 -7.89
N GLY A 229 -20.52 1.30 -7.48
CA GLY A 229 -19.25 2.02 -7.36
C GLY A 229 -18.79 2.65 -8.68
N LYS A 230 -18.93 1.93 -9.80
CA LYS A 230 -18.65 2.47 -11.15
C LYS A 230 -19.55 3.65 -11.50
N ALA A 231 -20.83 3.58 -11.14
CA ALA A 231 -21.77 4.68 -11.37
C ALA A 231 -21.38 5.93 -10.56
N VAL A 232 -20.94 5.77 -9.32
CA VAL A 232 -20.43 6.87 -8.48
C VAL A 232 -19.16 7.48 -9.10
N ALA A 233 -18.21 6.68 -9.54
CA ALA A 233 -17.00 7.15 -10.21
C ALA A 233 -17.33 7.96 -11.47
N ALA A 234 -18.25 7.45 -12.31
CA ALA A 234 -18.72 8.12 -13.51
C ALA A 234 -19.40 9.47 -13.20
N ALA A 235 -20.22 9.54 -12.14
CA ALA A 235 -20.86 10.78 -11.69
C ALA A 235 -19.84 11.82 -11.21
N GLN A 236 -18.67 11.39 -10.74
CA GLN A 236 -17.52 12.25 -10.39
C GLN A 236 -16.62 12.57 -11.60
N GLY A 237 -16.98 12.16 -12.81
CA GLY A 237 -16.18 12.35 -14.01
C GLY A 237 -14.90 11.49 -14.06
N ILE A 238 -14.82 10.46 -13.26
CA ILE A 238 -13.66 9.56 -13.20
C ILE A 238 -13.85 8.43 -14.21
N LYS A 239 -12.96 8.37 -15.20
CA LYS A 239 -12.83 7.23 -16.11
C LYS A 239 -11.88 6.22 -15.48
N LEU A 240 -12.40 5.09 -15.04
CA LEU A 240 -11.61 4.06 -14.37
C LEU A 240 -10.44 3.57 -15.25
N TYR A 241 -9.30 3.29 -14.61
CA TYR A 241 -8.12 2.74 -15.27
C TYR A 241 -8.32 1.26 -15.62
N GLU A 242 -8.87 0.48 -14.69
CA GLU A 242 -9.26 -0.91 -14.87
C GLU A 242 -10.70 -1.11 -14.40
N ASP A 243 -11.41 -2.05 -15.00
CA ASP A 243 -12.74 -2.45 -14.54
C ASP A 243 -12.62 -3.27 -13.25
N PRO A 244 -13.25 -2.87 -12.13
CA PRO A 244 -13.18 -3.59 -10.85
C PRO A 244 -13.66 -5.04 -10.92
N TRP A 245 -14.65 -5.33 -11.77
CA TRP A 245 -15.12 -6.70 -11.98
C TRP A 245 -14.06 -7.56 -12.66
N GLU A 246 -13.41 -7.06 -13.71
CA GLU A 246 -12.31 -7.76 -14.39
C GLU A 246 -11.11 -7.95 -13.45
N MET A 247 -10.84 -6.98 -12.57
CA MET A 247 -9.85 -7.14 -11.50
C MET A 247 -10.20 -8.29 -10.57
N ASN A 248 -11.47 -8.41 -10.18
CA ASN A 248 -11.98 -9.48 -9.33
C ASN A 248 -11.87 -10.86 -10.01
N VAL A 249 -12.32 -10.97 -11.26
CA VAL A 249 -12.21 -12.21 -12.05
C VAL A 249 -10.75 -12.64 -12.16
N ARG A 250 -9.86 -11.71 -12.50
CA ARG A 250 -8.42 -11.98 -12.62
C ARG A 250 -7.81 -12.42 -11.29
N ALA A 251 -8.17 -11.78 -10.18
CA ALA A 251 -7.63 -12.11 -8.86
C ALA A 251 -7.96 -13.55 -8.45
N VAL A 252 -9.19 -14.01 -8.66
CA VAL A 252 -9.58 -15.39 -8.32
C VAL A 252 -9.10 -16.43 -9.35
N SER A 253 -8.71 -15.99 -10.56
CA SER A 253 -8.23 -16.88 -11.63
C SER A 253 -6.74 -17.22 -11.50
N HIS A 254 -5.94 -16.41 -10.83
CA HIS A 254 -4.50 -16.63 -10.70
C HIS A 254 -4.10 -17.86 -9.86
N GLY A 255 -5.06 -18.44 -9.12
CA GLY A 255 -4.88 -19.71 -8.39
C GLY A 255 -5.02 -20.98 -9.23
N GLN A 256 -5.22 -20.89 -10.56
CA GLN A 256 -5.55 -22.04 -11.41
C GLN A 256 -4.36 -22.93 -11.85
N THR A 257 -3.16 -22.69 -11.38
CA THR A 257 -1.98 -23.48 -11.79
C THR A 257 -1.71 -24.70 -10.90
N GLY A 258 -2.63 -25.08 -9.99
CA GLY A 258 -2.49 -26.24 -9.12
C GLY A 258 -3.83 -26.69 -8.53
N LEU A 259 -3.87 -27.92 -8.04
CA LEU A 259 -5.03 -28.61 -7.46
C LEU A 259 -5.56 -28.01 -6.14
N GLU A 260 -5.08 -26.84 -5.71
CA GLU A 260 -5.52 -26.16 -4.50
C GLU A 260 -6.47 -25.02 -4.85
N ASP A 261 -7.58 -24.95 -4.13
CA ASP A 261 -8.52 -23.83 -4.23
C ASP A 261 -7.82 -22.52 -3.82
N TYR A 262 -7.74 -21.57 -4.74
CA TYR A 262 -7.24 -20.24 -4.41
C TYR A 262 -8.13 -19.62 -3.34
N ALA A 263 -7.55 -19.28 -2.22
CA ALA A 263 -8.22 -18.61 -1.11
C ALA A 263 -7.30 -17.54 -0.53
N HIS A 264 -7.49 -16.29 -0.95
CA HIS A 264 -6.75 -15.16 -0.38
C HIS A 264 -7.52 -14.53 0.77
N VAL A 265 -6.85 -14.37 1.92
CA VAL A 265 -7.45 -13.69 3.08
C VAL A 265 -7.23 -12.19 2.93
N PHE A 266 -8.31 -11.46 2.70
CA PHE A 266 -8.28 -9.99 2.62
C PHE A 266 -7.75 -9.34 3.90
N SER A 267 -7.13 -8.17 3.77
CA SER A 267 -6.62 -7.41 4.92
C SER A 267 -7.71 -7.13 5.96
N MET A 268 -8.91 -6.70 5.52
CA MET A 268 -10.05 -6.44 6.42
C MET A 268 -10.53 -7.71 7.12
N LEU A 269 -10.61 -8.84 6.43
CA LEU A 269 -10.96 -10.12 7.05
C LEU A 269 -9.91 -10.55 8.07
N SER A 270 -8.63 -10.32 7.77
CA SER A 270 -7.53 -10.56 8.70
C SER A 270 -7.68 -9.72 9.98
N ASP A 271 -8.02 -8.43 9.83
CA ASP A 271 -8.25 -7.53 10.96
C ASP A 271 -9.45 -8.00 11.83
N VAL A 272 -10.57 -8.38 11.20
CA VAL A 272 -11.74 -8.91 11.89
C VAL A 272 -11.39 -10.18 12.68
N ARG A 273 -10.70 -11.14 12.06
CA ARG A 273 -10.25 -12.37 12.71
C ARG A 273 -9.29 -12.11 13.87
N ALA A 274 -8.43 -11.11 13.73
CA ALA A 274 -7.51 -10.68 14.77
C ALA A 274 -8.17 -9.74 15.81
N ARG A 275 -9.46 -9.43 15.69
CA ARG A 275 -10.20 -8.47 16.54
C ARG A 275 -9.52 -7.09 16.57
N GLN A 276 -9.01 -6.64 15.45
CA GLN A 276 -8.41 -5.32 15.26
C GLN A 276 -9.40 -4.41 14.52
N LEU A 277 -9.20 -3.09 14.67
CA LEU A 277 -9.96 -2.10 13.88
C LEU A 277 -9.65 -2.28 12.40
N THR A 278 -10.71 -2.29 11.59
CA THR A 278 -10.63 -2.32 10.13
C THR A 278 -10.40 -0.92 9.57
N GLU A 279 -10.09 -0.83 8.28
CA GLU A 279 -9.98 0.43 7.52
C GLU A 279 -11.28 0.68 6.73
N ILE A 280 -12.44 0.64 7.41
CA ILE A 280 -13.75 0.81 6.75
C ILE A 280 -14.13 2.28 6.59
N ASP A 281 -13.57 3.19 7.37
CA ASP A 281 -13.85 4.63 7.38
C ASP A 281 -13.04 5.38 6.32
#